data_ff8f4a669189829373b1bea705ce9e0e
#
_entry.id   ff8f4a669189829373b1bea705ce9e0e
#
_cell.length_a   1.000
_cell.length_b   1.000
_cell.length_c   1.000
_cell.angle_alpha   90.00
_cell.angle_beta   90.00
_cell.angle_gamma   90.00
#
_symmetry.space_group_name_H-M   'P 1'
#
loop_
_entity.id
_entity.type
_entity.pdbx_description
1 polymer ?
#
loop_
_entity_poly.entity_id
_entity_poly.type
_entity_poly.pdbx_seq_one_letter_code
_entity_poly.pdbx_strand_id
1 'polypeptide(L)'
;MLLHVLRLMVISAAMLGGARASEKIDYPDRFSVGTVVVQTSERSLYFVTGKGQALKYPVGVGRSGQQWFGATRIVSKHIKPAWKPPASLRGNRSPDFYIESGSPKNPMGAAALVLADNELAIHGTNNPGSIGGLVSAGCIRMHNKDIMDLFARVSVGTRVVFER
;
A
#
# COMPACT_ATOMS: atom_id res chain seq x y z
N MET A 1 45.11 -36.03 32.37
CA MET A 1 43.70 -35.55 32.54
C MET A 1 43.53 -34.31 31.70
N LEU A 2 43.07 -34.44 30.43
CA LEU A 2 42.90 -33.34 29.49
C LEU A 2 41.39 -32.98 29.45
N LEU A 3 41.04 -31.78 29.95
CA LEU A 3 39.68 -31.23 29.82
C LEU A 3 39.50 -30.65 28.42
N HIS A 4 38.63 -31.22 27.61
CA HIS A 4 38.15 -30.65 26.34
C HIS A 4 37.01 -29.66 26.63
N VAL A 5 37.25 -28.36 26.47
CA VAL A 5 36.24 -27.33 26.54
C VAL A 5 35.58 -27.23 25.16
N LEU A 6 34.35 -27.74 25.06
CA LEU A 6 33.51 -27.64 23.88
C LEU A 6 32.90 -26.22 23.81
N ARG A 7 33.43 -25.36 22.94
CA ARG A 7 32.83 -24.05 22.67
C ARG A 7 31.58 -24.21 21.78
N LEU A 8 30.40 -24.00 22.38
CA LEU A 8 29.15 -23.86 21.64
C LEU A 8 29.17 -22.53 20.86
N MET A 9 29.24 -22.60 19.55
CA MET A 9 29.12 -21.46 18.65
C MET A 9 27.60 -21.21 18.42
N VAL A 10 27.04 -20.20 19.10
CA VAL A 10 25.67 -19.76 18.86
C VAL A 10 25.68 -18.95 17.56
N ILE A 11 25.18 -19.56 16.48
CA ILE A 11 24.92 -18.85 15.20
C ILE A 11 23.64 -18.07 15.37
N SER A 12 23.76 -16.77 15.64
CA SER A 12 22.64 -15.83 15.62
C SER A 12 22.22 -15.60 14.16
N ALA A 13 21.15 -16.24 13.73
CA ALA A 13 20.53 -15.97 12.44
C ALA A 13 19.86 -14.58 12.49
N ALA A 14 20.56 -13.56 12.00
CA ALA A 14 19.97 -12.26 11.78
C ALA A 14 18.86 -12.40 10.71
N MET A 15 17.60 -12.31 11.14
CA MET A 15 16.46 -12.18 10.24
C MET A 15 16.57 -10.85 9.49
N LEU A 16 17.16 -10.87 8.30
CA LEU A 16 17.09 -9.78 7.35
C LEU A 16 15.62 -9.65 6.92
N GLY A 17 14.91 -8.70 7.53
CA GLY A 17 13.57 -8.27 7.14
C GLY A 17 13.59 -7.60 5.76
N GLY A 18 13.79 -8.39 4.70
CA GLY A 18 13.64 -7.94 3.33
C GLY A 18 12.18 -7.54 3.10
N ALA A 19 11.96 -6.35 2.52
CA ALA A 19 10.65 -5.91 2.07
C ALA A 19 10.06 -7.01 1.16
N ARG A 20 9.03 -7.71 1.65
CA ARG A 20 8.42 -8.85 0.96
C ARG A 20 7.81 -8.33 -0.35
N ALA A 21 8.19 -8.91 -1.47
CA ALA A 21 7.54 -8.69 -2.76
C ALA A 21 6.08 -9.20 -2.69
N SER A 22 5.23 -8.79 -3.65
CA SER A 22 3.89 -9.34 -3.78
C SER A 22 3.93 -10.88 -3.71
N GLU A 23 3.07 -11.46 -2.89
CA GLU A 23 2.98 -12.90 -2.69
C GLU A 23 1.76 -13.42 -3.46
N LYS A 24 1.96 -14.44 -4.29
CA LYS A 24 0.84 -15.15 -4.93
C LYS A 24 0.23 -16.08 -3.89
N ILE A 25 -1.09 -15.95 -3.66
CA ILE A 25 -1.82 -16.72 -2.66
C ILE A 25 -3.10 -17.31 -3.23
N ASP A 26 -3.62 -18.33 -2.57
CA ASP A 26 -5.00 -18.77 -2.75
C ASP A 26 -5.95 -17.71 -2.17
N TYR A 27 -6.99 -17.36 -2.94
CA TYR A 27 -7.90 -16.28 -2.57
C TYR A 27 -9.34 -16.69 -2.88
N PRO A 28 -10.33 -16.41 -2.00
CA PRO A 28 -11.72 -16.79 -2.23
C PRO A 28 -12.26 -16.31 -3.58
N ASP A 29 -12.95 -17.19 -4.32
CA ASP A 29 -13.52 -16.92 -5.66
C ASP A 29 -14.83 -16.12 -5.55
N ARG A 30 -14.78 -14.96 -4.92
CA ARG A 30 -15.93 -14.04 -4.74
C ARG A 30 -15.79 -12.73 -5.48
N PHE A 31 -14.66 -12.50 -6.12
CA PHE A 31 -14.36 -11.30 -6.90
C PHE A 31 -13.90 -11.67 -8.30
N SER A 32 -14.33 -10.89 -9.27
CA SER A 32 -13.90 -11.04 -10.67
C SER A 32 -12.40 -10.77 -10.81
N VAL A 33 -11.75 -11.48 -11.72
CA VAL A 33 -10.36 -11.24 -12.11
C VAL A 33 -10.15 -9.78 -12.49
N GLY A 34 -9.04 -9.18 -12.06
CA GLY A 34 -8.74 -7.77 -12.23
C GLY A 34 -9.28 -6.85 -11.13
N THR A 35 -10.06 -7.38 -10.17
CA THR A 35 -10.51 -6.57 -9.02
C THR A 35 -9.37 -6.35 -8.02
N VAL A 36 -9.27 -5.14 -7.49
CA VAL A 36 -8.45 -4.79 -6.33
C VAL A 36 -9.33 -4.86 -5.09
N VAL A 37 -8.90 -5.60 -4.06
CA VAL A 37 -9.61 -5.71 -2.78
C VAL A 37 -8.70 -5.23 -1.66
N VAL A 38 -9.14 -4.26 -0.88
CA VAL A 38 -8.44 -3.75 0.31
C VAL A 38 -9.11 -4.31 1.56
N GLN A 39 -8.38 -5.15 2.30
CA GLN A 39 -8.79 -5.69 3.60
C GLN A 39 -8.15 -4.86 4.70
N THR A 40 -8.91 -3.94 5.29
CA THR A 40 -8.35 -2.96 6.24
C THR A 40 -7.91 -3.59 7.56
N SER A 41 -8.62 -4.59 8.07
CA SER A 41 -8.26 -5.32 9.29
C SER A 41 -6.95 -6.09 9.13
N GLU A 42 -6.68 -6.63 7.94
CA GLU A 42 -5.46 -7.36 7.62
C GLU A 42 -4.31 -6.44 7.19
N ARG A 43 -4.59 -5.16 6.91
CA ARG A 43 -3.65 -4.20 6.32
C ARG A 43 -3.00 -4.76 5.06
N SER A 44 -3.85 -5.34 4.22
CA SER A 44 -3.45 -6.01 2.99
C SER A 44 -4.32 -5.56 1.82
N LEU A 45 -3.70 -5.50 0.65
CA LEU A 45 -4.36 -5.30 -0.62
C LEU A 45 -4.16 -6.55 -1.47
N TYR A 46 -5.23 -7.00 -2.12
CA TYR A 46 -5.26 -8.16 -2.98
C TYR A 46 -5.61 -7.75 -4.40
N PHE A 47 -4.82 -8.16 -5.38
CA PHE A 47 -5.16 -8.05 -6.79
C PHE A 47 -5.54 -9.44 -7.31
N VAL A 48 -6.79 -9.62 -7.69
CA VAL A 48 -7.34 -10.90 -8.16
C VAL A 48 -6.78 -11.21 -9.55
N THR A 49 -5.95 -12.24 -9.66
CA THR A 49 -5.24 -12.60 -10.90
C THR A 49 -5.88 -13.74 -11.66
N GLY A 50 -6.70 -14.54 -11.00
CA GLY A 50 -7.35 -15.72 -11.57
C GLY A 50 -8.42 -16.25 -10.64
N LYS A 51 -9.14 -17.29 -11.08
CA LYS A 51 -10.10 -17.98 -10.26
C LYS A 51 -9.39 -18.62 -9.06
N GLY A 52 -9.78 -18.21 -7.85
CA GLY A 52 -9.16 -18.69 -6.62
C GLY A 52 -7.75 -18.18 -6.34
N GLN A 53 -7.24 -17.13 -7.02
CA GLN A 53 -5.87 -16.64 -6.85
C GLN A 53 -5.78 -15.11 -6.80
N ALA A 54 -4.88 -14.59 -5.96
CA ALA A 54 -4.56 -13.16 -5.92
C ALA A 54 -3.07 -12.92 -5.62
N LEU A 55 -2.61 -11.71 -5.95
CA LEU A 55 -1.37 -11.15 -5.44
C LEU A 55 -1.69 -10.36 -4.17
N LYS A 56 -0.99 -10.66 -3.09
CA LYS A 56 -1.11 -9.96 -1.80
C LYS A 56 0.00 -8.94 -1.64
N TYR A 57 -0.36 -7.73 -1.20
CA TYR A 57 0.56 -6.63 -0.89
C TYR A 57 0.30 -6.13 0.52
N PRO A 58 1.33 -5.91 1.35
CA PRO A 58 1.19 -5.21 2.62
C PRO A 58 0.90 -3.74 2.38
N VAL A 59 -0.04 -3.16 3.14
CA VAL A 59 -0.44 -1.75 2.98
C VAL A 59 -0.57 -1.03 4.32
N GLY A 60 -0.39 0.30 4.30
CA GLY A 60 -0.87 1.18 5.36
C GLY A 60 -2.28 1.66 5.03
N VAL A 61 -3.17 1.67 6.02
CA VAL A 61 -4.58 2.00 5.85
C VAL A 61 -5.00 3.22 6.68
N GLY A 62 -6.24 3.65 6.53
CA GLY A 62 -6.84 4.73 7.32
C GLY A 62 -6.80 4.46 8.82
N ARG A 63 -6.59 5.52 9.63
CA ARG A 63 -6.74 5.46 11.09
C ARG A 63 -8.15 5.02 11.46
N SER A 64 -8.33 4.59 12.71
CA SER A 64 -9.66 4.32 13.25
C SER A 64 -10.59 5.52 13.02
N GLY A 65 -11.79 5.27 12.51
CA GLY A 65 -12.77 6.31 12.15
C GLY A 65 -12.49 7.05 10.83
N GLN A 66 -11.38 6.75 10.14
CA GLN A 66 -11.03 7.33 8.83
C GLN A 66 -10.93 6.27 7.72
N GLN A 67 -11.49 5.10 7.98
CA GLN A 67 -11.57 4.03 6.99
C GLN A 67 -12.89 4.16 6.22
N TRP A 68 -12.82 3.92 4.93
CA TRP A 68 -13.97 3.85 4.05
C TRP A 68 -14.22 2.39 3.63
N PHE A 69 -15.48 2.03 3.44
CA PHE A 69 -15.90 0.68 3.03
C PHE A 69 -16.87 0.79 1.87
N GLY A 70 -16.79 -0.12 0.93
CA GLY A 70 -17.64 -0.13 -0.25
C GLY A 70 -16.88 -0.44 -1.53
N ALA A 71 -17.53 -0.20 -2.67
CA ALA A 71 -16.94 -0.42 -3.99
C ALA A 71 -16.80 0.90 -4.73
N THR A 72 -15.65 1.08 -5.36
CA THR A 72 -15.29 2.22 -6.20
C THR A 72 -14.53 1.76 -7.45
N ARG A 73 -13.91 2.68 -8.17
CA ARG A 73 -13.04 2.39 -9.31
C ARG A 73 -11.90 3.37 -9.42
N ILE A 74 -10.85 2.98 -10.11
CA ILE A 74 -9.74 3.86 -10.48
C ILE A 74 -10.23 4.83 -11.56
N VAL A 75 -10.06 6.14 -11.33
CA VAL A 75 -10.44 7.20 -12.30
C VAL A 75 -9.21 7.83 -12.97
N SER A 76 -8.06 7.81 -12.35
CA SER A 76 -6.81 8.26 -12.97
C SER A 76 -5.58 7.57 -12.36
N LYS A 77 -4.48 7.56 -13.12
CA LYS A 77 -3.20 6.93 -12.77
C LYS A 77 -2.08 7.92 -13.02
N HIS A 78 -1.18 8.09 -12.05
CA HIS A 78 -0.09 9.06 -12.13
C HIS A 78 1.23 8.45 -11.65
N ILE A 79 2.29 8.63 -12.44
CA ILE A 79 3.67 8.32 -12.05
C ILE A 79 4.27 9.57 -11.40
N LYS A 80 4.88 9.40 -10.22
CA LYS A 80 5.51 10.47 -9.45
C LYS A 80 4.65 11.76 -9.41
N PRO A 81 3.37 11.69 -8.97
CA PRO A 81 2.50 12.87 -8.98
C PRO A 81 3.05 13.96 -8.08
N ALA A 82 2.84 15.22 -8.43
CA ALA A 82 2.90 16.30 -7.43
C ALA A 82 1.78 16.07 -6.40
N TRP A 83 2.00 16.50 -5.17
CA TRP A 83 1.00 16.35 -4.11
C TRP A 83 0.51 17.70 -3.60
N LYS A 84 -0.79 17.93 -3.73
CA LYS A 84 -1.49 19.05 -3.09
C LYS A 84 -2.30 18.47 -1.93
N PRO A 85 -2.07 18.90 -0.69
CA PRO A 85 -2.83 18.39 0.44
C PRO A 85 -4.31 18.76 0.31
N PRO A 86 -5.24 17.82 0.55
CA PRO A 86 -6.64 18.16 0.71
C PRO A 86 -6.84 19.16 1.86
N ALA A 87 -7.94 19.88 1.86
CA ALA A 87 -8.19 20.94 2.84
C ALA A 87 -8.05 20.45 4.30
N SER A 88 -8.53 19.23 4.57
CA SER A 88 -8.45 18.57 5.88
C SER A 88 -7.02 18.30 6.38
N LEU A 89 -6.04 18.19 5.48
CA LEU A 89 -4.63 17.91 5.80
C LEU A 89 -3.72 19.13 5.59
N ARG A 90 -4.28 20.24 5.10
CA ARG A 90 -3.50 21.44 4.74
C ARG A 90 -2.99 22.18 5.98
N GLY A 91 -3.76 22.22 7.06
CA GLY A 91 -3.46 23.04 8.24
C GLY A 91 -3.33 24.52 7.84
N ASN A 92 -2.33 25.22 8.35
CA ASN A 92 -2.08 26.66 8.10
C ASN A 92 -1.30 26.93 6.79
N ARG A 93 -1.12 25.93 5.91
CA ARG A 93 -0.42 26.14 4.63
C ARG A 93 -1.31 26.91 3.65
N SER A 94 -0.65 27.67 2.76
CA SER A 94 -1.34 28.37 1.64
C SER A 94 -2.23 27.39 0.85
N PRO A 95 -3.37 27.84 0.33
CA PRO A 95 -4.18 27.07 -0.62
C PRO A 95 -3.40 26.59 -1.86
N ASP A 96 -2.34 27.29 -2.24
CA ASP A 96 -1.48 26.95 -3.38
C ASP A 96 -0.29 26.08 -3.00
N PHE A 97 -0.17 25.71 -1.73
CA PHE A 97 0.91 24.83 -1.29
C PHE A 97 0.82 23.46 -1.97
N TYR A 98 1.91 23.02 -2.53
CA TYR A 98 2.06 21.65 -3.08
C TYR A 98 3.50 21.16 -2.87
N ILE A 99 3.69 19.87 -2.99
CA ILE A 99 5.01 19.24 -3.02
C ILE A 99 5.24 18.69 -4.42
N GLU A 100 6.35 19.09 -5.02
CA GLU A 100 6.70 18.77 -6.39
C GLU A 100 6.82 17.25 -6.65
N SER A 101 6.61 16.89 -7.90
CA SER A 101 6.88 15.56 -8.44
C SER A 101 8.32 15.13 -8.16
N GLY A 102 8.48 13.89 -7.70
CA GLY A 102 9.81 13.32 -7.43
C GLY A 102 10.51 13.82 -6.18
N SER A 103 9.95 14.80 -5.45
CA SER A 103 10.52 15.27 -4.18
C SER A 103 10.57 14.13 -3.15
N PRO A 104 11.67 13.95 -2.41
CA PRO A 104 11.75 12.97 -1.33
C PRO A 104 10.79 13.25 -0.17
N LYS A 105 10.25 14.48 -0.10
CA LYS A 105 9.23 14.89 0.87
C LYS A 105 7.80 14.57 0.41
N ASN A 106 7.62 14.11 -0.83
CA ASN A 106 6.30 13.85 -1.40
C ASN A 106 5.70 12.56 -0.84
N PRO A 107 4.58 12.63 -0.10
CA PRO A 107 3.97 11.47 0.53
C PRO A 107 3.37 10.46 -0.46
N MET A 108 3.16 10.85 -1.74
CA MET A 108 2.57 9.99 -2.76
C MET A 108 3.54 8.93 -3.30
N GLY A 109 4.84 9.12 -3.07
CA GLY A 109 5.86 8.17 -3.51
C GLY A 109 5.97 8.01 -5.03
N ALA A 110 6.16 6.77 -5.50
CA ALA A 110 6.47 6.48 -6.90
C ALA A 110 5.29 6.60 -7.85
N ALA A 111 4.06 6.36 -7.39
CA ALA A 111 2.85 6.41 -8.22
C ALA A 111 1.59 6.56 -7.35
N ALA A 112 0.49 6.97 -7.99
CA ALA A 112 -0.83 7.03 -7.39
C ALA A 112 -1.91 6.55 -8.36
N LEU A 113 -2.90 5.85 -7.81
CA LEU A 113 -4.15 5.42 -8.41
C LEU A 113 -5.26 6.19 -7.69
N VAL A 114 -5.86 7.18 -8.37
CA VAL A 114 -6.94 8.00 -7.80
C VAL A 114 -8.26 7.26 -7.94
N LEU A 115 -9.06 7.28 -6.89
CA LEU A 115 -10.36 6.60 -6.83
C LEU A 115 -11.52 7.58 -7.07
N ALA A 116 -12.66 7.07 -7.50
CA ALA A 116 -13.82 7.89 -7.84
C ALA A 116 -14.46 8.58 -6.63
N ASP A 117 -14.23 8.06 -5.42
CA ASP A 117 -14.93 8.48 -4.23
C ASP A 117 -13.99 9.07 -3.18
N ASN A 118 -14.49 10.08 -2.44
CA ASN A 118 -13.92 10.61 -1.20
C ASN A 118 -12.45 11.09 -1.28
N GLU A 119 -12.01 11.57 -2.43
CA GLU A 119 -10.60 11.98 -2.62
C GLU A 119 -9.58 10.90 -2.24
N LEU A 120 -9.98 9.63 -2.28
CA LEU A 120 -9.15 8.50 -1.92
C LEU A 120 -8.17 8.15 -3.02
N ALA A 121 -7.02 7.65 -2.62
CA ALA A 121 -6.01 7.11 -3.53
C ALA A 121 -5.33 5.89 -2.93
N ILE A 122 -4.85 5.00 -3.81
CA ILE A 122 -3.85 3.98 -3.51
C ILE A 122 -2.53 4.51 -4.07
N HIS A 123 -1.51 4.67 -3.22
CA HIS A 123 -0.28 5.36 -3.64
C HIS A 123 0.97 4.79 -2.96
N GLY A 124 2.13 5.13 -3.48
CA GLY A 124 3.41 4.86 -2.85
C GLY A 124 3.61 5.63 -1.55
N THR A 125 4.83 5.69 -1.06
CA THR A 125 5.11 6.44 0.17
C THR A 125 6.56 6.92 0.23
N ASN A 126 6.79 8.02 0.91
CA ASN A 126 8.10 8.48 1.34
C ASN A 126 8.44 7.99 2.77
N ASN A 127 7.52 7.28 3.43
CA ASN A 127 7.70 6.68 4.75
C ASN A 127 7.36 5.18 4.69
N PRO A 128 8.29 4.32 4.25
CA PRO A 128 8.06 2.87 4.12
C PRO A 128 7.75 2.18 5.45
N GLY A 129 8.20 2.73 6.60
CA GLY A 129 7.86 2.22 7.92
C GLY A 129 6.39 2.40 8.31
N SER A 130 5.60 3.14 7.51
CA SER A 130 4.16 3.28 7.73
C SER A 130 3.32 2.12 7.18
N ILE A 131 3.93 1.23 6.40
CA ILE A 131 3.23 0.06 5.84
C ILE A 131 2.95 -0.95 6.96
N GLY A 132 1.75 -1.51 6.95
CA GLY A 132 1.23 -2.37 8.02
C GLY A 132 0.55 -1.60 9.17
N GLY A 133 0.51 -0.25 9.12
CA GLY A 133 -0.06 0.60 10.15
C GLY A 133 -1.43 1.21 9.82
N LEU A 134 -2.09 1.76 10.84
CA LEU A 134 -3.27 2.62 10.75
C LEU A 134 -2.79 4.08 10.69
N VAL A 135 -2.45 4.60 9.52
CA VAL A 135 -1.55 5.76 9.39
C VAL A 135 -2.07 6.90 8.53
N SER A 136 -3.12 6.70 7.75
CA SER A 136 -3.61 7.69 6.79
C SER A 136 -4.93 8.33 7.22
N ALA A 137 -5.39 9.31 6.44
CA ALA A 137 -6.74 9.89 6.54
C ALA A 137 -7.74 9.18 5.60
N GLY A 138 -7.46 7.93 5.20
CA GLY A 138 -8.32 7.12 4.34
C GLY A 138 -7.59 6.48 3.17
N CYS A 139 -6.59 7.15 2.58
CA CYS A 139 -5.78 6.61 1.48
C CYS A 139 -5.05 5.32 1.86
N ILE A 140 -4.75 4.51 0.86
CA ILE A 140 -3.99 3.27 1.01
C ILE A 140 -2.55 3.51 0.60
N ARG A 141 -1.62 3.27 1.52
CA ARG A 141 -0.17 3.40 1.28
C ARG A 141 0.45 2.06 0.93
N MET A 142 1.28 2.04 -0.08
CA MET A 142 2.05 0.87 -0.52
C MET A 142 3.55 1.18 -0.52
N HIS A 143 4.39 0.16 -0.42
CA HIS A 143 5.79 0.32 -0.80
C HIS A 143 5.88 0.79 -2.26
N ASN A 144 6.89 1.62 -2.57
CA ASN A 144 7.05 2.18 -3.92
C ASN A 144 7.17 1.10 -5.01
N LYS A 145 7.86 -0.01 -4.74
CA LYS A 145 7.95 -1.13 -5.66
C LYS A 145 6.59 -1.82 -5.88
N ASP A 146 5.78 -1.94 -4.82
CA ASP A 146 4.50 -2.65 -4.87
C ASP A 146 3.44 -1.82 -5.61
N ILE A 147 3.40 -0.48 -5.38
CA ILE A 147 2.50 0.38 -6.16
C ILE A 147 2.88 0.39 -7.64
N MET A 148 4.17 0.33 -8.00
CA MET A 148 4.59 0.25 -9.40
C MET A 148 4.19 -1.08 -10.05
N ASP A 149 4.29 -2.21 -9.33
CA ASP A 149 3.82 -3.50 -9.81
C ASP A 149 2.28 -3.49 -10.00
N LEU A 150 1.52 -3.02 -9.00
CA LEU A 150 0.07 -2.89 -9.11
C LEU A 150 -0.33 -1.93 -10.25
N PHE A 151 0.37 -0.80 -10.39
CA PHE A 151 0.14 0.20 -11.43
C PHE A 151 0.23 -0.40 -12.84
N ALA A 152 1.18 -1.30 -13.08
CA ALA A 152 1.34 -1.98 -14.37
C ALA A 152 0.19 -2.97 -14.66
N ARG A 153 -0.51 -3.45 -13.64
CA ARG A 153 -1.56 -4.48 -13.77
C ARG A 153 -2.96 -3.92 -13.90
N VAL A 154 -3.21 -2.70 -13.41
CA VAL A 154 -4.54 -2.08 -13.37
C VAL A 154 -4.71 -1.00 -14.43
N SER A 155 -5.95 -0.70 -14.79
CA SER A 155 -6.33 0.35 -15.73
C SER A 155 -7.32 1.32 -15.10
N VAL A 156 -7.55 2.48 -15.73
CA VAL A 156 -8.70 3.33 -15.44
C VAL A 156 -9.95 2.48 -15.64
N GLY A 157 -10.91 2.57 -14.71
CA GLY A 157 -12.10 1.72 -14.66
C GLY A 157 -11.94 0.46 -13.80
N THR A 158 -10.72 0.04 -13.44
CA THR A 158 -10.51 -1.12 -12.54
C THR A 158 -11.32 -0.96 -11.26
N ARG A 159 -12.10 -1.99 -10.94
CA ARG A 159 -12.91 -2.05 -9.71
C ARG A 159 -12.01 -2.17 -8.49
N VAL A 160 -12.34 -1.39 -7.47
CA VAL A 160 -11.69 -1.43 -6.15
C VAL A 160 -12.76 -1.64 -5.09
N VAL A 161 -12.54 -2.59 -4.19
CA VAL A 161 -13.46 -2.90 -3.08
C VAL A 161 -12.71 -2.74 -1.77
N PHE A 162 -13.30 -2.06 -0.82
CA PHE A 162 -12.79 -1.91 0.54
C PHE A 162 -13.66 -2.72 1.50
N GLU A 163 -13.04 -3.62 2.24
CA GLU A 163 -13.64 -4.45 3.27
C GLU A 163 -12.90 -4.25 4.61
N ARG A 164 -13.56 -4.68 5.68
CA ARG A 164 -12.99 -4.64 7.03
C ARG A 164 -11.96 -5.72 7.24
#